data_d449d694727e100920916226658a2eea
#
_entry.id   d449d694727e100920916226658a2eea
#
_cell.length_a   1.000
_cell.length_b   1.000
_cell.length_c   1.000
_cell.angle_alpha   90.00
_cell.angle_beta   90.00
_cell.angle_gamma   90.00
#
_symmetry.space_group_name_H-M   'P 1'
#
loop_
_entity.id
_entity.type
_entity.pdbx_description
1 polymer ?
#
loop_
_entity_poly.entity_id
_entity_poly.type
_entity_poly.pdbx_seq_one_letter_code
_entity_poly.pdbx_strand_id
1 'polypeptide(L)'
;VHVTTIAAPAGAPHTTPILFIHGGSHTGACYLETPDGRAGWASYVAARGRTAYVVDWPGHGKSDAPDPFHELSMQHVADAVVELLADIGPAILVTHSMGGVVGWRAAELARANVVAIVAIAPGPPANLQPPLDEREIERVRDADPQRWAELGRPAASPRGTPVLPDRERALAMWANTVHFPHAHEETYLAGLVPESPRAMNERANLNGEGLRIAGPEALAGIPIVVITGDQDPRHPRVTDEAIATYFGADFIWLPERGLSGHGHMMMIEAGNEAIADIFLDWLAARNL
;
A
#
# COMPACT_ATOMS: atom_id res chain seq x y z
N VAL A 1 -5.00 15.74 6.90
CA VAL A 1 -4.10 15.15 5.87
C VAL A 1 -3.98 16.06 4.65
N HIS A 2 -2.84 16.01 3.96
CA HIS A 2 -2.64 16.68 2.68
C HIS A 2 -3.13 15.77 1.55
N VAL A 3 -3.82 16.38 0.57
CA VAL A 3 -4.32 15.67 -0.62
C VAL A 3 -3.93 16.45 -1.87
N THR A 4 -3.19 15.80 -2.77
CA THR A 4 -2.94 16.32 -4.11
C THR A 4 -4.03 15.84 -5.05
N THR A 5 -4.69 16.77 -5.74
CA THR A 5 -5.75 16.45 -6.72
C THR A 5 -5.23 16.65 -8.13
N ILE A 6 -5.35 15.61 -8.95
CA ILE A 6 -5.13 15.68 -10.40
C ILE A 6 -6.49 15.52 -11.07
N ALA A 7 -7.02 16.62 -11.55
CA ALA A 7 -8.37 16.63 -12.15
C ALA A 7 -8.39 15.93 -13.52
N ALA A 8 -9.46 15.22 -13.81
CA ALA A 8 -9.76 14.76 -15.17
C ALA A 8 -9.87 15.96 -16.13
N PRO A 9 -9.60 15.79 -17.44
CA PRO A 9 -9.78 16.83 -18.43
C PRO A 9 -11.20 17.38 -18.45
N ALA A 10 -11.33 18.69 -18.73
CA ALA A 10 -12.63 19.33 -18.86
C ALA A 10 -13.47 18.62 -19.94
N GLY A 11 -14.72 18.28 -19.61
CA GLY A 11 -15.62 17.55 -20.52
C GLY A 11 -15.46 16.02 -20.50
N ALA A 12 -14.56 15.47 -19.71
CA ALA A 12 -14.53 14.03 -19.47
C ALA A 12 -15.87 13.55 -18.86
N PRO A 13 -16.32 12.32 -19.18
CA PRO A 13 -17.49 11.74 -18.51
C PRO A 13 -17.32 11.77 -16.99
N HIS A 14 -18.40 11.97 -16.27
CA HIS A 14 -18.40 11.83 -14.81
C HIS A 14 -18.14 10.36 -14.47
N THR A 15 -16.91 10.08 -14.03
CA THR A 15 -16.50 8.75 -13.58
C THR A 15 -16.16 8.81 -12.09
N THR A 16 -16.28 7.69 -11.40
CA THR A 16 -15.88 7.56 -10.00
C THR A 16 -14.40 7.91 -9.87
N PRO A 17 -14.02 8.85 -8.98
CA PRO A 17 -12.64 9.22 -8.77
C PRO A 17 -11.85 8.09 -8.13
N ILE A 18 -10.52 8.17 -8.23
CA ILE A 18 -9.59 7.24 -7.60
C ILE A 18 -8.90 7.95 -6.44
N LEU A 19 -8.88 7.31 -5.27
CA LEU A 19 -8.08 7.71 -4.11
C LEU A 19 -6.88 6.77 -3.97
N PHE A 20 -5.68 7.30 -4.14
CA PHE A 20 -4.42 6.59 -3.98
C PHE A 20 -3.92 6.68 -2.53
N ILE A 21 -3.64 5.51 -1.93
CA ILE A 21 -3.20 5.35 -0.54
C ILE A 21 -1.85 4.62 -0.56
N HIS A 22 -0.77 5.32 -0.21
CA HIS A 22 0.60 4.81 -0.28
C HIS A 22 0.91 3.77 0.81
N GLY A 23 2.06 3.12 0.69
CA GLY A 23 2.61 2.20 1.69
C GLY A 23 3.51 2.89 2.72
N GLY A 24 3.96 2.13 3.71
CA GLY A 24 4.86 2.64 4.76
C GLY A 24 6.19 3.13 4.22
N SER A 25 6.76 4.11 4.90
CA SER A 25 8.00 4.83 4.57
C SER A 25 7.98 5.58 3.23
N HIS A 26 6.83 5.67 2.58
CA HIS A 26 6.61 6.41 1.35
C HIS A 26 5.63 7.57 1.58
N THR A 27 5.40 8.33 0.54
CA THR A 27 4.40 9.40 0.48
C THR A 27 3.57 9.25 -0.78
N GLY A 28 2.54 10.05 -0.94
CA GLY A 28 1.77 10.11 -2.18
C GLY A 28 2.60 10.41 -3.43
N ALA A 29 3.83 10.93 -3.25
CA ALA A 29 4.72 11.23 -4.37
C ALA A 29 4.96 10.02 -5.30
N CYS A 30 4.95 8.78 -4.77
CA CYS A 30 5.12 7.56 -5.58
C CYS A 30 4.03 7.36 -6.65
N TYR A 31 2.91 8.05 -6.53
CA TYR A 31 1.83 8.06 -7.53
C TYR A 31 1.82 9.30 -8.42
N LEU A 32 2.58 10.34 -8.05
CA LEU A 32 2.63 11.61 -8.79
C LEU A 32 3.72 11.60 -9.86
N GLU A 33 4.92 11.15 -9.49
CA GLU A 33 6.09 11.14 -10.36
C GLU A 33 7.01 9.98 -9.99
N THR A 34 7.61 9.35 -10.99
CA THR A 34 8.62 8.30 -10.78
C THR A 34 9.99 8.92 -10.49
N PRO A 35 10.94 8.19 -9.88
CA PRO A 35 12.28 8.73 -9.57
C PRO A 35 13.05 9.26 -10.79
N ASP A 36 12.75 8.76 -11.98
CA ASP A 36 13.34 9.17 -13.27
C ASP A 36 12.52 10.26 -14.00
N GLY A 37 11.55 10.89 -13.31
CA GLY A 37 10.81 12.05 -13.82
C GLY A 37 9.66 11.73 -14.77
N ARG A 38 9.24 10.45 -14.92
CA ARG A 38 8.03 10.11 -15.66
C ARG A 38 6.79 10.44 -14.82
N ALA A 39 5.69 10.75 -15.50
CA ALA A 39 4.40 10.93 -14.83
C ALA A 39 3.97 9.64 -14.11
N GLY A 40 3.49 9.76 -12.87
CA GLY A 40 2.97 8.66 -12.08
C GLY A 40 1.53 8.29 -12.45
N TRP A 41 1.00 7.27 -11.80
CA TRP A 41 -0.34 6.73 -12.05
C TRP A 41 -1.46 7.76 -11.87
N ALA A 42 -1.31 8.75 -10.95
CA ALA A 42 -2.32 9.78 -10.75
C ALA A 42 -2.57 10.60 -12.01
N SER A 43 -1.50 11.05 -12.69
CA SER A 43 -1.60 11.75 -13.97
C SER A 43 -2.11 10.82 -15.09
N TYR A 44 -1.69 9.55 -15.06
CA TYR A 44 -2.09 8.55 -16.05
C TYR A 44 -3.59 8.27 -16.03
N VAL A 45 -4.18 8.08 -14.84
CA VAL A 45 -5.62 7.85 -14.70
C VAL A 45 -6.43 9.13 -14.96
N ALA A 46 -5.87 10.30 -14.59
CA ALA A 46 -6.51 11.58 -14.86
C ALA A 46 -6.63 11.83 -16.38
N ALA A 47 -5.56 11.56 -17.13
CA ALA A 47 -5.60 11.66 -18.59
C ALA A 47 -6.64 10.74 -19.25
N ARG A 48 -7.05 9.67 -18.56
CA ARG A 48 -8.11 8.74 -18.98
C ARG A 48 -9.50 9.08 -18.43
N GLY A 49 -9.67 10.29 -17.91
CA GLY A 49 -10.96 10.83 -17.51
C GLY A 49 -11.36 10.59 -16.07
N ARG A 50 -10.45 10.10 -15.20
CA ARG A 50 -10.72 9.86 -13.78
C ARG A 50 -9.96 10.84 -12.91
N THR A 51 -10.66 11.67 -12.14
CA THR A 51 -9.99 12.49 -11.12
C THR A 51 -9.25 11.60 -10.13
N ALA A 52 -7.98 11.94 -9.87
CA ALA A 52 -7.12 11.26 -8.91
C ALA A 52 -6.93 12.13 -7.67
N TYR A 53 -7.17 11.56 -6.51
CA TYR A 53 -6.80 12.09 -5.22
C TYR A 53 -5.62 11.28 -4.69
N VAL A 54 -4.56 11.94 -4.26
CA VAL A 54 -3.36 11.30 -3.72
C VAL A 54 -3.16 11.84 -2.31
N VAL A 55 -3.33 10.98 -1.32
CA VAL A 55 -3.20 11.35 0.09
C VAL A 55 -1.80 11.11 0.60
N ASP A 56 -1.27 12.06 1.38
CA ASP A 56 -0.16 11.81 2.30
C ASP A 56 -0.74 11.45 3.67
N TRP A 57 -0.28 10.37 4.28
CA TRP A 57 -0.71 9.98 5.63
C TRP A 57 -0.36 11.05 6.67
N PRO A 58 -1.02 11.07 7.85
CA PRO A 58 -0.56 11.89 8.97
C PRO A 58 0.95 11.68 9.22
N GLY A 59 1.71 12.76 9.29
CA GLY A 59 3.16 12.71 9.50
C GLY A 59 4.00 12.31 8.29
N HIS A 60 3.40 12.13 7.12
CA HIS A 60 4.08 11.81 5.86
C HIS A 60 3.94 12.95 4.86
N GLY A 61 4.95 13.12 4.00
CA GLY A 61 4.91 14.09 2.91
C GLY A 61 4.61 15.51 3.38
N LYS A 62 3.48 16.04 2.92
CA LYS A 62 3.01 17.39 3.25
C LYS A 62 1.94 17.41 4.36
N SER A 63 1.55 16.26 4.88
CA SER A 63 0.62 16.18 6.01
C SER A 63 1.29 16.54 7.32
N ASP A 64 0.54 17.22 8.20
CA ASP A 64 1.01 17.50 9.54
C ASP A 64 1.30 16.21 10.32
N ALA A 65 2.39 16.22 11.08
CA ALA A 65 2.72 15.11 11.95
C ALA A 65 1.95 15.23 13.27
N PRO A 66 1.31 14.15 13.74
CA PRO A 66 0.76 14.12 15.08
C PRO A 66 1.88 14.19 16.12
N ASP A 67 1.61 14.75 17.28
CA ASP A 67 2.54 14.79 18.40
C ASP A 67 1.94 13.95 19.57
N PRO A 68 2.63 12.88 19.96
CA PRO A 68 3.91 12.37 19.44
C PRO A 68 3.75 11.47 18.20
N PHE A 69 4.58 11.68 17.17
CA PHE A 69 4.53 10.91 15.92
C PHE A 69 4.72 9.39 16.12
N HIS A 70 5.56 8.99 17.07
CA HIS A 70 5.84 7.57 17.33
C HIS A 70 4.60 6.78 17.86
N GLU A 71 3.54 7.46 18.27
CA GLU A 71 2.25 6.87 18.68
C GLU A 71 1.22 6.83 17.55
N LEU A 72 1.57 7.27 16.34
CA LEU A 72 0.69 7.14 15.19
C LEU A 72 0.43 5.66 14.92
N SER A 73 -0.84 5.25 14.97
CA SER A 73 -1.29 3.88 14.70
C SER A 73 -1.85 3.73 13.29
N MET A 74 -1.95 2.49 12.81
CA MET A 74 -2.65 2.19 11.56
C MET A 74 -4.14 2.59 11.62
N GLN A 75 -4.77 2.53 12.82
CA GLN A 75 -6.15 2.99 13.00
C GLN A 75 -6.25 4.51 12.80
N HIS A 76 -5.32 5.32 13.34
CA HIS A 76 -5.32 6.77 13.12
C HIS A 76 -5.21 7.12 11.62
N VAL A 77 -4.42 6.36 10.86
CA VAL A 77 -4.30 6.55 9.41
C VAL A 77 -5.62 6.17 8.71
N ALA A 78 -6.24 5.07 9.12
CA ALA A 78 -7.54 4.65 8.58
C ALA A 78 -8.64 5.69 8.85
N ASP A 79 -8.69 6.24 10.07
CA ASP A 79 -9.66 7.28 10.45
C ASP A 79 -9.48 8.54 9.59
N ALA A 80 -8.24 8.95 9.33
CA ALA A 80 -7.95 10.09 8.45
C ALA A 80 -8.40 9.83 6.99
N VAL A 81 -8.29 8.60 6.49
CA VAL A 81 -8.81 8.22 5.17
C VAL A 81 -10.34 8.21 5.16
N VAL A 82 -10.99 7.78 6.25
CA VAL A 82 -12.45 7.83 6.41
C VAL A 82 -12.97 9.28 6.36
N GLU A 83 -12.31 10.19 7.08
CA GLU A 83 -12.63 11.63 7.02
C GLU A 83 -12.50 12.17 5.59
N LEU A 84 -11.40 11.84 4.91
CA LEU A 84 -11.19 12.25 3.52
C LEU A 84 -12.29 11.69 2.59
N LEU A 85 -12.69 10.42 2.76
CA LEU A 85 -13.78 9.82 1.98
C LEU A 85 -15.13 10.50 2.25
N ALA A 86 -15.37 11.02 3.46
CA ALA A 86 -16.56 11.81 3.75
C ALA A 86 -16.58 13.13 2.98
N ASP A 87 -15.41 13.75 2.76
CA ASP A 87 -15.26 15.01 2.06
C ASP A 87 -15.34 14.86 0.54
N ILE A 88 -14.68 13.84 -0.04
CA ILE A 88 -14.63 13.65 -1.50
C ILE A 88 -15.80 12.84 -2.05
N GLY A 89 -16.53 12.14 -1.19
CA GLY A 89 -17.62 11.24 -1.59
C GLY A 89 -17.14 9.89 -2.10
N PRO A 90 -18.01 9.14 -2.81
CA PRO A 90 -17.69 7.80 -3.28
C PRO A 90 -16.47 7.76 -4.20
N ALA A 91 -15.50 6.88 -3.88
CA ALA A 91 -14.25 6.73 -4.61
C ALA A 91 -13.84 5.24 -4.75
N ILE A 92 -13.00 4.98 -5.74
CA ILE A 92 -12.25 3.74 -5.88
C ILE A 92 -10.96 3.90 -5.09
N LEU A 93 -10.65 2.97 -4.19
CA LEU A 93 -9.38 2.96 -3.47
C LEU A 93 -8.32 2.21 -4.28
N VAL A 94 -7.18 2.85 -4.54
CA VAL A 94 -5.96 2.17 -4.99
C VAL A 94 -4.98 2.18 -3.82
N THR A 95 -4.76 1.03 -3.21
CA THR A 95 -3.96 0.88 -2.00
C THR A 95 -2.67 0.12 -2.30
N HIS A 96 -1.60 0.43 -1.60
CA HIS A 96 -0.31 -0.25 -1.74
C HIS A 96 0.26 -0.66 -0.39
N SER A 97 0.76 -1.90 -0.29
CA SER A 97 1.53 -2.36 0.87
C SER A 97 0.81 -2.11 2.21
N MET A 98 1.40 -1.40 3.16
CA MET A 98 0.76 -1.00 4.42
C MET A 98 -0.54 -0.19 4.18
N GLY A 99 -0.64 0.54 3.06
CA GLY A 99 -1.89 1.19 2.65
C GLY A 99 -3.03 0.20 2.39
N GLY A 100 -2.74 -1.07 2.11
CA GLY A 100 -3.75 -2.14 2.08
C GLY A 100 -4.42 -2.34 3.43
N VAL A 101 -3.63 -2.42 4.52
CA VAL A 101 -4.17 -2.54 5.89
C VAL A 101 -5.11 -1.38 6.23
N VAL A 102 -4.67 -0.16 5.88
CA VAL A 102 -5.49 1.07 6.03
C VAL A 102 -6.75 0.99 5.17
N GLY A 103 -6.61 0.59 3.91
CA GLY A 103 -7.71 0.52 2.95
C GLY A 103 -8.80 -0.46 3.36
N TRP A 104 -8.44 -1.64 3.89
CA TRP A 104 -9.42 -2.61 4.40
C TRP A 104 -10.26 -2.01 5.54
N ARG A 105 -9.58 -1.35 6.49
CA ARG A 105 -10.28 -0.74 7.64
C ARG A 105 -11.10 0.48 7.24
N ALA A 106 -10.58 1.35 6.39
CA ALA A 106 -11.31 2.50 5.88
C ALA A 106 -12.56 2.07 5.08
N ALA A 107 -12.44 1.00 4.27
CA ALA A 107 -13.57 0.46 3.52
C ALA A 107 -14.66 -0.14 4.42
N GLU A 108 -14.29 -0.76 5.53
CA GLU A 108 -15.25 -1.21 6.55
C GLU A 108 -15.99 -0.02 7.19
N LEU A 109 -15.25 1.02 7.59
CA LEU A 109 -15.82 2.16 8.33
C LEU A 109 -16.59 3.13 7.43
N ALA A 110 -16.14 3.35 6.19
CA ALA A 110 -16.74 4.27 5.22
C ALA A 110 -17.36 3.53 4.03
N ARG A 111 -17.98 2.37 4.28
CA ARG A 111 -18.47 1.45 3.24
C ARG A 111 -19.28 2.13 2.14
N ALA A 112 -20.15 3.09 2.48
CA ALA A 112 -21.00 3.80 1.52
C ALA A 112 -20.18 4.66 0.54
N ASN A 113 -18.93 5.00 0.89
CA ASN A 113 -18.05 5.84 0.09
C ASN A 113 -16.95 5.04 -0.63
N VAL A 114 -16.97 3.71 -0.54
CA VAL A 114 -15.99 2.86 -1.26
C VAL A 114 -16.70 2.07 -2.35
N VAL A 115 -16.38 2.40 -3.60
CA VAL A 115 -17.02 1.82 -4.80
C VAL A 115 -16.32 0.53 -5.22
N ALA A 116 -14.98 0.50 -5.14
CA ALA A 116 -14.14 -0.67 -5.42
C ALA A 116 -12.79 -0.52 -4.74
N ILE A 117 -12.04 -1.61 -4.63
CA ILE A 117 -10.67 -1.61 -4.11
C ILE A 117 -9.73 -2.30 -5.11
N VAL A 118 -8.70 -1.58 -5.51
CA VAL A 118 -7.55 -2.10 -6.25
C VAL A 118 -6.38 -2.16 -5.28
N ALA A 119 -6.02 -3.35 -4.86
CA ALA A 119 -5.01 -3.59 -3.83
C ALA A 119 -3.70 -4.08 -4.47
N ILE A 120 -2.68 -3.23 -4.45
CA ILE A 120 -1.37 -3.47 -5.06
C ILE A 120 -0.42 -4.01 -3.98
N ALA A 121 -0.01 -5.27 -4.10
CA ALA A 121 0.85 -5.93 -3.11
C ALA A 121 0.45 -5.56 -1.67
N PRO A 122 -0.82 -5.78 -1.27
CA PRO A 122 -1.39 -5.18 -0.07
C PRO A 122 -0.96 -5.89 1.20
N GLY A 123 -0.70 -5.15 2.27
CA GLY A 123 -0.62 -5.72 3.61
C GLY A 123 -1.95 -6.39 3.99
N PRO A 124 -1.92 -7.62 4.54
CA PRO A 124 -3.13 -8.29 5.02
C PRO A 124 -3.66 -7.62 6.30
N PRO A 125 -4.96 -7.68 6.56
CA PRO A 125 -5.47 -7.36 7.89
C PRO A 125 -4.91 -8.37 8.92
N ALA A 126 -4.78 -7.96 10.18
CA ALA A 126 -4.26 -8.85 11.22
C ALA A 126 -5.14 -10.09 11.49
N ASN A 127 -6.33 -10.15 10.88
CA ASN A 127 -7.16 -11.37 10.83
C ASN A 127 -6.45 -12.55 10.14
N LEU A 128 -5.57 -12.25 9.16
CA LEU A 128 -4.83 -13.24 8.38
C LEU A 128 -3.39 -13.46 8.88
N GLN A 129 -2.98 -12.70 9.88
CA GLN A 129 -1.62 -12.79 10.41
C GLN A 129 -1.62 -13.40 11.81
N PRO A 130 -0.89 -14.51 12.04
CA PRO A 130 -0.67 -14.96 13.40
C PRO A 130 0.07 -13.89 14.20
N PRO A 131 -0.26 -13.70 15.49
CA PRO A 131 0.50 -12.80 16.35
C PRO A 131 1.98 -13.19 16.41
N LEU A 132 2.87 -12.22 16.32
CA LEU A 132 4.29 -12.42 16.59
C LEU A 132 4.55 -12.05 18.05
N ASP A 133 5.03 -13.01 18.84
CA ASP A 133 5.45 -12.75 20.22
C ASP A 133 6.82 -12.08 20.22
N GLU A 134 6.93 -10.86 20.75
CA GLU A 134 8.15 -10.09 20.79
C GLU A 134 9.28 -10.82 21.52
N ARG A 135 8.95 -11.49 22.64
CA ARG A 135 9.93 -12.28 23.43
C ARG A 135 10.41 -13.52 22.67
N GLU A 136 9.52 -14.13 21.90
CA GLU A 136 9.87 -15.27 21.05
C GLU A 136 10.78 -14.85 19.89
N ILE A 137 10.50 -13.70 19.26
CA ILE A 137 11.35 -13.13 18.21
C ILE A 137 12.78 -12.90 18.76
N GLU A 138 12.91 -12.27 19.93
CA GLU A 138 14.19 -12.02 20.56
C GLU A 138 14.92 -13.33 20.90
N ARG A 139 14.20 -14.27 21.48
CA ARG A 139 14.75 -15.60 21.81
C ARG A 139 15.25 -16.34 20.58
N VAL A 140 14.48 -16.38 19.50
CA VAL A 140 14.87 -17.07 18.27
C VAL A 140 16.04 -16.36 17.60
N ARG A 141 16.03 -15.02 17.54
CA ARG A 141 17.14 -14.25 16.98
C ARG A 141 18.47 -14.57 17.66
N ASP A 142 18.47 -14.66 18.98
CA ASP A 142 19.69 -14.78 19.78
C ASP A 142 20.15 -16.25 19.88
N ALA A 143 19.23 -17.23 19.92
CA ALA A 143 19.54 -18.65 20.08
C ALA A 143 19.62 -19.44 18.76
N ASP A 144 18.90 -19.03 17.73
CA ASP A 144 18.83 -19.72 16.43
C ASP A 144 18.75 -18.71 15.26
N PRO A 145 19.90 -18.11 14.91
CA PRO A 145 19.97 -17.13 13.82
C PRO A 145 19.52 -17.68 12.46
N GLN A 146 19.67 -19.01 12.23
CA GLN A 146 19.19 -19.65 10.99
C GLN A 146 17.66 -19.67 10.97
N ARG A 147 17.05 -20.13 12.04
CA ARG A 147 15.59 -20.13 12.19
C ARG A 147 15.02 -18.73 12.11
N TRP A 148 15.68 -17.75 12.70
CA TRP A 148 15.28 -16.35 12.60
C TRP A 148 15.33 -15.84 11.15
N ALA A 149 16.35 -16.23 10.38
CA ALA A 149 16.43 -15.92 8.95
C ALA A 149 15.31 -16.60 8.15
N GLU A 150 14.99 -17.87 8.41
CA GLU A 150 13.88 -18.61 7.79
C GLU A 150 12.52 -17.96 8.06
N LEU A 151 12.34 -17.34 9.22
CA LEU A 151 11.14 -16.57 9.58
C LEU A 151 11.10 -15.17 8.93
N GLY A 152 12.04 -14.84 8.05
CA GLY A 152 12.11 -13.53 7.40
C GLY A 152 12.68 -12.42 8.29
N ARG A 153 13.46 -12.80 9.32
CA ARG A 153 14.09 -11.87 10.28
C ARG A 153 13.10 -10.88 10.89
N PRO A 154 11.98 -11.34 11.47
CA PRO A 154 11.06 -10.45 12.12
C PRO A 154 11.78 -9.68 13.25
N ALA A 155 11.43 -8.42 13.41
CA ALA A 155 11.95 -7.59 14.49
C ALA A 155 10.87 -6.63 14.96
N ALA A 156 10.79 -6.43 16.28
CA ALA A 156 10.03 -5.34 16.84
C ALA A 156 10.70 -4.00 16.50
N SER A 157 9.91 -3.01 16.12
CA SER A 157 10.42 -1.65 15.96
C SER A 157 10.59 -1.02 17.34
N PRO A 158 11.74 -0.37 17.62
CA PRO A 158 11.99 0.26 18.90
C PRO A 158 10.94 1.30 19.22
N ARG A 159 10.26 1.17 20.37
CA ARG A 159 9.22 2.10 20.79
C ARG A 159 9.81 3.50 21.01
N GLY A 160 9.10 4.52 20.58
CA GLY A 160 9.50 5.91 20.74
C GLY A 160 10.49 6.46 19.71
N THR A 161 11.00 5.65 18.80
CA THR A 161 11.93 6.09 17.74
C THR A 161 11.35 5.79 16.36
N PRO A 162 11.12 6.80 15.51
CA PRO A 162 10.70 6.60 14.14
C PRO A 162 11.66 5.70 13.36
N VAL A 163 11.12 4.86 12.49
CA VAL A 163 11.86 3.81 11.78
C VAL A 163 12.02 4.17 10.31
N LEU A 164 13.24 4.27 9.85
CA LEU A 164 13.58 4.36 8.43
C LEU A 164 14.56 3.24 8.09
N PRO A 165 14.32 2.39 7.09
CA PRO A 165 15.29 1.39 6.69
C PRO A 165 16.55 2.07 6.14
N ASP A 166 17.69 1.46 6.38
CA ASP A 166 18.94 1.87 5.75
C ASP A 166 18.89 1.66 4.22
N ARG A 167 19.88 2.22 3.53
CA ARG A 167 19.98 2.15 2.07
C ARG A 167 19.91 0.72 1.53
N GLU A 168 20.73 -0.18 2.08
CA GLU A 168 20.83 -1.55 1.59
C GLU A 168 19.48 -2.27 1.70
N ARG A 169 18.85 -2.14 2.86
CA ARG A 169 17.55 -2.75 3.10
C ARG A 169 16.44 -2.12 2.24
N ALA A 170 16.44 -0.81 2.07
CA ALA A 170 15.46 -0.12 1.22
C ALA A 170 15.55 -0.58 -0.23
N LEU A 171 16.76 -0.64 -0.79
CA LEU A 171 16.98 -1.10 -2.16
C LEU A 171 16.63 -2.58 -2.32
N ALA A 172 17.03 -3.44 -1.40
CA ALA A 172 16.72 -4.87 -1.46
C ALA A 172 15.21 -5.17 -1.37
N MET A 173 14.44 -4.34 -0.65
CA MET A 173 13.00 -4.55 -0.49
C MET A 173 12.15 -3.91 -1.59
N TRP A 174 12.60 -2.77 -2.14
CA TRP A 174 11.72 -1.89 -2.92
C TRP A 174 12.28 -1.51 -4.30
N ALA A 175 13.58 -1.72 -4.53
CA ALA A 175 14.26 -1.33 -5.76
C ALA A 175 15.08 -2.49 -6.36
N ASN A 176 14.64 -3.73 -6.13
CA ASN A 176 15.39 -4.94 -6.44
C ASN A 176 15.19 -5.46 -7.88
N THR A 177 14.36 -4.81 -8.70
CA THR A 177 13.97 -5.32 -10.02
C THR A 177 14.74 -4.68 -11.15
N VAL A 178 14.76 -5.33 -12.29
CA VAL A 178 15.35 -4.79 -13.54
C VAL A 178 14.56 -3.62 -14.11
N HIS A 179 13.30 -3.47 -13.70
CA HIS A 179 12.41 -2.39 -14.14
C HIS A 179 12.53 -1.12 -13.25
N PHE A 180 13.19 -1.24 -12.10
CA PHE A 180 13.44 -0.08 -11.26
C PHE A 180 14.44 0.88 -11.95
N PRO A 181 14.22 2.20 -11.87
CA PRO A 181 15.12 3.18 -12.50
C PRO A 181 16.43 3.37 -11.69
N HIS A 182 17.33 2.39 -11.73
CA HIS A 182 18.55 2.33 -10.90
C HIS A 182 19.47 3.54 -11.02
N ALA A 183 19.47 4.23 -12.17
CA ALA A 183 20.22 5.49 -12.30
C ALA A 183 19.71 6.61 -11.38
N HIS A 184 18.54 6.44 -10.77
CA HIS A 184 17.86 7.41 -9.92
C HIS A 184 17.62 6.92 -8.49
N GLU A 185 18.41 5.94 -8.02
CA GLU A 185 18.32 5.40 -6.65
C GLU A 185 18.41 6.49 -5.57
N GLU A 186 19.32 7.47 -5.74
CA GLU A 186 19.48 8.57 -4.77
C GLU A 186 18.23 9.44 -4.69
N THR A 187 17.59 9.72 -5.84
CA THR A 187 16.32 10.46 -5.88
C THR A 187 15.23 9.70 -5.14
N TYR A 188 15.16 8.38 -5.37
CA TYR A 188 14.20 7.51 -4.70
C TYR A 188 14.41 7.48 -3.18
N LEU A 189 15.65 7.22 -2.75
CA LEU A 189 16.00 7.13 -1.32
C LEU A 189 15.77 8.44 -0.58
N ALA A 190 16.02 9.59 -1.22
CA ALA A 190 15.75 10.90 -0.66
C ALA A 190 14.24 11.18 -0.46
N GLY A 191 13.38 10.46 -1.16
CA GLY A 191 11.93 10.54 -1.02
C GLY A 191 11.34 9.66 0.09
N LEU A 192 12.14 8.78 0.71
CA LEU A 192 11.68 7.94 1.81
C LEU A 192 11.57 8.75 3.11
N VAL A 193 10.56 8.43 3.90
CA VAL A 193 10.26 9.09 5.17
C VAL A 193 10.23 8.09 6.33
N PRO A 194 10.57 8.53 7.56
CA PRO A 194 10.45 7.69 8.72
C PRO A 194 9.00 7.26 8.98
N GLU A 195 8.83 6.02 9.44
CA GLU A 195 7.54 5.44 9.83
C GLU A 195 7.39 5.44 11.36
N SER A 196 6.15 5.52 11.84
CA SER A 196 5.86 5.30 13.25
C SER A 196 6.23 3.87 13.67
N PRO A 197 6.99 3.69 14.74
CA PRO A 197 7.29 2.36 15.26
C PRO A 197 6.03 1.62 15.71
N ARG A 198 4.99 2.33 16.16
CA ARG A 198 3.70 1.74 16.50
C ARG A 198 3.03 1.17 15.27
N ALA A 199 2.90 1.94 14.20
CA ALA A 199 2.32 1.47 12.94
C ALA A 199 3.09 0.26 12.36
N MET A 200 4.44 0.27 12.49
CA MET A 200 5.28 -0.85 12.06
C MET A 200 5.04 -2.12 12.88
N ASN A 201 4.88 -2.01 14.20
CA ASN A 201 4.58 -3.13 15.08
C ASN A 201 3.16 -3.67 14.86
N GLU A 202 2.18 -2.78 14.69
CA GLU A 202 0.81 -3.15 14.34
C GLU A 202 0.74 -3.86 12.97
N ARG A 203 1.48 -3.37 11.95
CA ARG A 203 1.60 -4.04 10.65
C ARG A 203 2.13 -5.46 10.77
N ALA A 204 3.07 -5.71 11.67
CA ALA A 204 3.64 -7.02 11.92
C ALA A 204 2.77 -7.90 12.82
N ASN A 205 1.61 -7.41 13.27
CA ASN A 205 0.75 -8.03 14.29
C ASN A 205 1.55 -8.43 15.55
N LEU A 206 2.51 -7.56 15.94
CA LEU A 206 3.31 -7.80 17.14
C LEU A 206 2.41 -7.88 18.36
N ASN A 207 2.59 -8.93 19.17
CA ASN A 207 1.78 -9.23 20.36
C ASN A 207 0.25 -9.25 20.10
N GLY A 208 -0.19 -9.38 18.84
CA GLY A 208 -1.61 -9.37 18.49
C GLY A 208 -2.24 -7.97 18.37
N GLU A 209 -1.41 -6.91 18.37
CA GLU A 209 -1.86 -5.51 18.30
C GLU A 209 -2.19 -5.03 16.87
N GLY A 210 -2.05 -5.89 15.86
CA GLY A 210 -2.30 -5.56 14.47
C GLY A 210 -3.74 -5.11 14.18
N LEU A 211 -3.89 -4.21 13.20
CA LEU A 211 -5.19 -3.68 12.80
C LEU A 211 -6.06 -4.77 12.17
N ARG A 212 -7.24 -4.96 12.73
CA ARG A 212 -8.24 -5.95 12.30
C ARG A 212 -9.45 -5.28 11.69
N ILE A 213 -10.16 -6.05 10.88
CA ILE A 213 -11.54 -5.77 10.46
C ILE A 213 -12.49 -6.77 11.17
N ALA A 214 -13.78 -6.51 11.17
CA ALA A 214 -14.77 -7.42 11.78
C ALA A 214 -14.74 -8.80 11.12
N GLY A 215 -14.61 -8.84 9.78
CA GLY A 215 -14.49 -10.05 8.99
C GLY A 215 -14.57 -9.74 7.50
N PRO A 216 -14.41 -10.74 6.62
CA PRO A 216 -14.48 -10.52 5.18
C PRO A 216 -15.88 -10.03 4.74
N GLU A 217 -16.93 -10.40 5.47
CA GLU A 217 -18.31 -9.97 5.23
C GLU A 217 -18.50 -8.45 5.40
N ALA A 218 -17.65 -7.77 6.16
CA ALA A 218 -17.69 -6.32 6.27
C ALA A 218 -17.49 -5.61 4.93
N LEU A 219 -16.78 -6.24 4.00
CA LEU A 219 -16.52 -5.74 2.65
C LEU A 219 -17.35 -6.46 1.57
N ALA A 220 -18.29 -7.33 1.95
CA ALA A 220 -19.09 -8.10 0.98
C ALA A 220 -19.83 -7.18 0.01
N GLY A 221 -19.72 -7.46 -1.30
CA GLY A 221 -20.34 -6.66 -2.36
C GLY A 221 -19.53 -5.43 -2.83
N ILE A 222 -18.41 -5.10 -2.20
CA ILE A 222 -17.41 -4.20 -2.78
C ILE A 222 -16.56 -5.03 -3.75
N PRO A 223 -16.47 -4.66 -5.05
CA PRO A 223 -15.53 -5.29 -5.96
C PRO A 223 -14.08 -5.06 -5.52
N ILE A 224 -13.31 -6.14 -5.41
CA ILE A 224 -11.91 -6.08 -4.97
C ILE A 224 -11.04 -6.84 -5.96
N VAL A 225 -9.88 -6.28 -6.30
CA VAL A 225 -8.80 -6.98 -7.00
C VAL A 225 -7.50 -6.82 -6.25
N VAL A 226 -6.75 -7.92 -6.13
CA VAL A 226 -5.38 -7.94 -5.60
C VAL A 226 -4.42 -8.15 -6.78
N ILE A 227 -3.42 -7.29 -6.92
CA ILE A 227 -2.44 -7.31 -8.01
C ILE A 227 -1.04 -7.44 -7.42
N THR A 228 -0.27 -8.43 -7.89
CA THR A 228 1.04 -8.75 -7.33
C THR A 228 2.06 -9.03 -8.44
N GLY A 229 3.28 -8.52 -8.25
CA GLY A 229 4.45 -8.77 -9.10
C GLY A 229 5.25 -9.99 -8.65
N ASP A 230 6.00 -10.60 -9.58
CA ASP A 230 6.75 -11.84 -9.33
C ASP A 230 8.12 -11.62 -8.67
N GLN A 231 8.60 -10.39 -8.62
CA GLN A 231 9.88 -10.05 -8.02
C GLN A 231 9.72 -9.32 -6.67
N ASP A 232 8.51 -9.31 -6.10
CA ASP A 232 8.28 -8.72 -4.79
C ASP A 232 8.74 -9.67 -3.67
N PRO A 233 9.84 -9.37 -2.95
CA PRO A 233 10.35 -10.24 -1.89
C PRO A 233 9.47 -10.22 -0.63
N ARG A 234 8.54 -9.27 -0.55
CA ARG A 234 7.66 -9.07 0.60
C ARG A 234 6.28 -9.70 0.43
N HIS A 235 5.88 -9.91 -0.83
CA HIS A 235 4.56 -10.38 -1.22
C HIS A 235 4.66 -11.61 -2.14
N PRO A 236 5.08 -12.78 -1.60
CA PRO A 236 5.01 -14.02 -2.35
C PRO A 236 3.58 -14.27 -2.83
N ARG A 237 3.43 -14.83 -4.02
CA ARG A 237 2.14 -15.12 -4.65
C ARG A 237 1.12 -15.73 -3.67
N VAL A 238 1.53 -16.74 -2.91
CA VAL A 238 0.66 -17.45 -1.97
C VAL A 238 0.07 -16.55 -0.89
N THR A 239 0.80 -15.53 -0.47
CA THR A 239 0.36 -14.57 0.55
C THR A 239 -0.78 -13.71 0.01
N ASP A 240 -0.62 -13.16 -1.17
CA ASP A 240 -1.62 -12.26 -1.76
C ASP A 240 -2.82 -13.03 -2.34
N GLU A 241 -2.63 -14.26 -2.82
CA GLU A 241 -3.75 -15.18 -3.12
C GLU A 241 -4.59 -15.50 -1.87
N ALA A 242 -3.96 -15.63 -0.70
CA ALA A 242 -4.69 -15.84 0.55
C ALA A 242 -5.51 -14.60 0.94
N ILE A 243 -5.00 -13.39 0.72
CA ILE A 243 -5.75 -12.14 0.92
C ILE A 243 -6.95 -12.09 -0.04
N ALA A 244 -6.72 -12.35 -1.32
CA ALA A 244 -7.79 -12.38 -2.32
C ALA A 244 -8.87 -13.40 -1.96
N THR A 245 -8.47 -14.61 -1.58
CA THR A 245 -9.38 -15.68 -1.15
C THR A 245 -10.21 -15.25 0.08
N TYR A 246 -9.57 -14.63 1.07
CA TYR A 246 -10.24 -14.18 2.29
C TYR A 246 -11.38 -13.20 2.01
N PHE A 247 -11.18 -12.27 1.06
CA PHE A 247 -12.19 -11.29 0.69
C PHE A 247 -13.13 -11.72 -0.44
N GLY A 248 -12.90 -12.89 -1.07
CA GLY A 248 -13.59 -13.28 -2.29
C GLY A 248 -13.27 -12.35 -3.46
N ALA A 249 -12.05 -11.82 -3.50
CA ALA A 249 -11.56 -10.87 -4.48
C ALA A 249 -10.98 -11.57 -5.71
N ASP A 250 -10.90 -10.83 -6.83
CA ASP A 250 -10.10 -11.26 -7.96
C ASP A 250 -8.61 -11.19 -7.63
N PHE A 251 -7.82 -12.12 -8.15
CA PHE A 251 -6.37 -12.12 -8.03
C PHE A 251 -5.72 -12.00 -9.40
N ILE A 252 -4.79 -11.07 -9.56
CA ILE A 252 -4.01 -10.86 -10.78
C ILE A 252 -2.53 -11.02 -10.45
N TRP A 253 -1.95 -12.11 -10.95
CA TRP A 253 -0.52 -12.33 -10.97
C TRP A 253 0.04 -11.74 -12.26
N LEU A 254 0.89 -10.69 -12.17
CA LEU A 254 1.35 -9.93 -13.34
C LEU A 254 1.99 -10.78 -14.45
N PRO A 255 2.80 -11.83 -14.17
CA PRO A 255 3.32 -12.71 -15.22
C PRO A 255 2.24 -13.39 -16.07
N GLU A 256 1.07 -13.71 -15.52
CA GLU A 256 -0.06 -14.29 -16.27
C GLU A 256 -0.71 -13.28 -17.21
N ARG A 257 -0.36 -12.01 -17.08
CA ARG A 257 -0.74 -10.90 -17.96
C ARG A 257 0.38 -10.47 -18.89
N GLY A 258 1.49 -11.24 -18.94
CA GLY A 258 2.66 -10.93 -19.77
C GLY A 258 3.58 -9.85 -19.18
N LEU A 259 3.38 -9.46 -17.92
CA LEU A 259 4.16 -8.45 -17.20
C LEU A 259 4.98 -9.12 -16.08
N SER A 260 6.16 -9.64 -16.46
CA SER A 260 7.10 -10.29 -15.52
C SER A 260 8.19 -9.33 -15.08
N GLY A 261 8.80 -9.60 -13.92
CA GLY A 261 9.95 -8.86 -13.43
C GLY A 261 9.61 -7.64 -12.58
N HIS A 262 8.33 -7.45 -12.22
CA HIS A 262 7.87 -6.35 -11.38
C HIS A 262 7.94 -6.68 -9.89
N GLY A 263 8.38 -5.71 -9.10
CA GLY A 263 8.57 -5.84 -7.66
C GLY A 263 7.54 -5.10 -6.83
N HIS A 264 7.96 -4.75 -5.61
CA HIS A 264 7.07 -4.13 -4.63
C HIS A 264 6.59 -2.74 -5.07
N MET A 265 7.48 -1.92 -5.67
CA MET A 265 7.18 -0.55 -6.06
C MET A 265 6.82 -0.44 -7.55
N MET A 266 5.98 -1.34 -8.03
CA MET A 266 5.62 -1.43 -9.45
C MET A 266 5.04 -0.14 -10.04
N MET A 267 4.51 0.78 -9.21
CA MET A 267 3.98 2.06 -9.66
C MET A 267 5.06 3.04 -10.13
N ILE A 268 6.32 2.83 -9.75
CA ILE A 268 7.45 3.68 -10.15
C ILE A 268 8.42 2.99 -11.12
N GLU A 269 8.21 1.72 -11.42
CA GLU A 269 9.03 0.92 -12.32
C GLU A 269 8.76 1.26 -13.80
N ALA A 270 9.67 0.87 -14.68
CA ALA A 270 9.42 0.93 -16.12
C ALA A 270 8.26 -0.01 -16.49
N GLY A 271 7.35 0.46 -17.35
CA GLY A 271 6.15 -0.33 -17.69
C GLY A 271 4.99 -0.18 -16.69
N ASN A 272 5.11 0.69 -15.70
CA ASN A 272 4.05 0.95 -14.70
C ASN A 272 2.70 1.33 -15.32
N GLU A 273 2.68 1.97 -16.49
CA GLU A 273 1.46 2.32 -17.20
C GLU A 273 0.67 1.08 -17.65
N ALA A 274 1.36 0.03 -18.11
CA ALA A 274 0.70 -1.22 -18.49
C ALA A 274 0.04 -1.91 -17.28
N ILE A 275 0.60 -1.75 -16.08
CA ILE A 275 -0.03 -2.23 -14.86
C ILE A 275 -1.24 -1.38 -14.50
N ALA A 276 -1.17 -0.06 -14.72
CA ALA A 276 -2.33 0.81 -14.54
C ALA A 276 -3.47 0.45 -15.51
N ASP A 277 -3.16 0.10 -16.76
CA ASP A 277 -4.16 -0.38 -17.72
C ASP A 277 -4.86 -1.65 -17.23
N ILE A 278 -4.15 -2.59 -16.58
CA ILE A 278 -4.76 -3.81 -16.03
C ILE A 278 -5.88 -3.48 -15.03
N PHE A 279 -5.64 -2.58 -14.08
CA PHE A 279 -6.70 -2.26 -13.12
C PHE A 279 -7.79 -1.36 -13.72
N LEU A 280 -7.46 -0.49 -14.67
CA LEU A 280 -8.46 0.30 -15.39
C LEU A 280 -9.37 -0.59 -16.25
N ASP A 281 -8.81 -1.58 -16.94
CA ASP A 281 -9.60 -2.57 -17.70
C ASP A 281 -10.46 -3.42 -16.77
N TRP A 282 -9.93 -3.80 -15.59
CA TRP A 282 -10.70 -4.53 -14.59
C TRP A 282 -11.89 -3.71 -14.06
N LEU A 283 -11.72 -2.40 -13.86
CA LEU A 283 -12.78 -1.47 -13.48
C LEU A 283 -13.80 -1.32 -14.62
N ALA A 284 -13.33 -1.09 -15.86
CA ALA A 284 -14.18 -0.93 -17.03
C ALA A 284 -15.06 -2.15 -17.30
N ALA A 285 -14.53 -3.35 -17.12
CA ALA A 285 -15.28 -4.61 -17.26
C ALA A 285 -16.44 -4.74 -16.24
N ARG A 286 -16.45 -3.89 -15.20
CA ARG A 286 -17.49 -3.82 -14.15
C ARG A 286 -18.39 -2.59 -14.26
N ASN A 287 -18.20 -1.79 -15.33
CA ASN A 287 -18.85 -0.50 -15.51
C ASN A 287 -18.58 0.50 -14.36
N LEU A 288 -17.38 0.44 -13.81
CA LEU A 288 -16.90 1.30 -12.75
C LEU A 288 -15.96 2.38 -13.29
#